data_0db1213fbce82bb9b839e536f2f9466b
#
_entry.id   0db1213fbce82bb9b839e536f2f9466b
#
_cell.length_a   1.000
_cell.length_b   1.000
_cell.length_c   1.000
_cell.angle_alpha   90.00
_cell.angle_beta   90.00
_cell.angle_gamma   90.00
#
_symmetry.space_group_name_H-M   'P 1'
#
loop_
_entity.id
_entity.type
_entity.pdbx_description
1 polymer ?
#
loop_
_entity_poly.entity_id
_entity_poly.type
_entity_poly.pdbx_seq_one_letter_code
_entity_poly.pdbx_strand_id
1 'polypeptide(L)'
;NNNVDNGNRYLGDGKNRPYYLVEYEEGIYVGYRYWETAYAEIAAGRYNPDGYDTTDDVADADKWYADSVVYPLGHGLSYTTFEWELLNKEEIESTVLNQETDFSEAKIDVKVRVTNTGDVAGKDVVQVYLNAPYKAGGIEKAEVVLAGFEKTPMLPAAQDATEENPNWCEVNIEVDAQYFMSYDWDDV
;
A
#
# COMPACT_ATOMS: atom_id res chain seq x y z
N ASN A 1 23.86 -13.87 -11.03
CA ASN A 1 23.99 -14.93 -12.03
C ASN A 1 22.60 -15.32 -12.52
N ASN A 2 22.10 -14.56 -13.48
CA ASN A 2 20.86 -14.90 -14.17
C ASN A 2 21.10 -16.20 -14.94
N ASN A 3 20.94 -17.30 -14.26
CA ASN A 3 20.88 -18.60 -14.90
C ASN A 3 19.50 -18.73 -15.54
N VAL A 4 19.29 -18.06 -16.66
CA VAL A 4 18.17 -18.38 -17.54
C VAL A 4 18.51 -19.77 -18.08
N ASP A 5 18.15 -20.77 -17.31
CA ASP A 5 18.22 -22.14 -17.76
C ASP A 5 17.21 -22.23 -18.92
N ASN A 6 17.72 -22.29 -20.14
CA ASN A 6 16.94 -22.62 -21.33
C ASN A 6 16.43 -24.06 -21.22
N GLY A 7 15.80 -24.36 -20.06
CA GLY A 7 15.37 -25.68 -19.67
C GLY A 7 14.29 -26.21 -20.59
N ASN A 8 14.61 -27.26 -21.27
CA ASN A 8 13.63 -28.14 -21.88
C ASN A 8 12.81 -28.81 -20.77
N ARG A 9 11.65 -28.29 -20.45
CA ARG A 9 10.72 -28.97 -19.53
C ARG A 9 9.89 -30.00 -20.28
N TYR A 10 9.85 -31.21 -19.76
CA TYR A 10 9.01 -32.29 -20.24
C TYR A 10 7.55 -32.04 -19.86
N LEU A 11 6.66 -31.88 -20.82
CA LEU A 11 5.21 -31.75 -20.60
C LEU A 11 4.50 -33.10 -20.71
N GLY A 12 4.99 -34.14 -20.20
CA GLY A 12 4.27 -35.42 -20.14
C GLY A 12 3.76 -36.01 -21.49
N ASP A 13 3.73 -35.21 -22.56
CA ASP A 13 3.31 -35.58 -23.92
C ASP A 13 4.48 -36.10 -24.78
N GLY A 14 5.65 -36.27 -24.19
CA GLY A 14 6.86 -36.71 -24.88
C GLY A 14 7.48 -35.71 -25.84
N LYS A 15 6.97 -34.48 -25.91
CA LYS A 15 7.46 -33.43 -26.80
C LYS A 15 8.32 -32.44 -26.04
N ASN A 16 9.56 -32.31 -26.49
CA ASN A 16 10.49 -31.32 -25.99
C ASN A 16 10.16 -29.97 -26.65
N ARG A 17 9.61 -29.03 -25.87
CA ARG A 17 9.31 -27.67 -26.34
C ARG A 17 10.15 -26.67 -25.58
N PRO A 18 10.87 -25.77 -26.25
CA PRO A 18 11.54 -24.68 -25.58
C PRO A 18 10.48 -23.73 -25.03
N TYR A 19 10.53 -23.44 -23.72
CA TYR A 19 9.78 -22.34 -23.15
C TYR A 19 10.71 -21.44 -22.36
N TYR A 20 10.25 -20.21 -22.27
CA TYR A 20 10.90 -19.24 -21.42
C TYR A 20 10.28 -19.35 -20.02
N LEU A 21 11.11 -19.58 -19.02
CA LEU A 21 10.73 -19.47 -17.62
C LEU A 21 11.05 -18.04 -17.18
N VAL A 22 10.09 -17.38 -16.62
CA VAL A 22 10.28 -16.11 -15.94
C VAL A 22 10.03 -16.36 -14.47
N GLU A 23 11.05 -16.17 -13.64
CA GLU A 23 10.93 -16.20 -12.19
C GLU A 23 10.82 -14.76 -11.69
N TYR A 24 9.78 -14.50 -10.92
CA TYR A 24 9.58 -13.20 -10.26
C TYR A 24 10.29 -13.24 -8.91
N GLU A 25 11.56 -12.87 -8.89
CA GLU A 25 12.41 -12.90 -7.70
C GLU A 25 11.91 -11.94 -6.60
N GLU A 26 11.17 -10.90 -6.98
CA GLU A 26 10.64 -9.90 -6.07
C GLU A 26 9.53 -10.44 -5.15
N GLY A 27 8.88 -11.54 -5.51
CA GLY A 27 7.77 -12.11 -4.76
C GLY A 27 6.64 -11.10 -4.54
N ILE A 28 6.26 -10.87 -3.27
CA ILE A 28 5.24 -9.88 -2.88
C ILE A 28 5.77 -8.45 -2.84
N TYR A 29 7.09 -8.26 -2.87
CA TYR A 29 7.77 -6.98 -2.67
C TYR A 29 7.96 -6.21 -3.98
N VAL A 30 6.89 -5.97 -4.73
CA VAL A 30 6.93 -5.25 -5.99
C VAL A 30 6.65 -3.75 -5.77
N GLY A 31 7.48 -2.89 -6.37
CA GLY A 31 7.32 -1.44 -6.35
C GLY A 31 7.39 -0.86 -4.93
N TYR A 32 6.42 -0.04 -4.56
CA TYR A 32 6.38 0.63 -3.25
C TYR A 32 6.38 -0.35 -2.07
N ARG A 33 5.84 -1.56 -2.23
CA ARG A 33 5.83 -2.57 -1.16
C ARG A 33 7.24 -2.94 -0.72
N TYR A 34 8.18 -3.00 -1.65
CA TYR A 34 9.60 -3.21 -1.32
C TYR A 34 10.16 -2.03 -0.53
N TRP A 35 9.98 -0.81 -1.04
CA TRP A 35 10.59 0.37 -0.46
C TRP A 35 10.08 0.67 0.95
N GLU A 36 8.75 0.58 1.14
CA GLU A 36 8.13 0.80 2.45
C GLU A 36 8.51 -0.30 3.46
N THR A 37 8.56 -1.56 3.02
CA THR A 37 8.98 -2.67 3.89
C THR A 37 10.46 -2.56 4.24
N ALA A 38 11.32 -2.28 3.28
CA ALA A 38 12.75 -2.09 3.52
C ALA A 38 13.01 -0.92 4.48
N TYR A 39 12.28 0.20 4.32
CA TYR A 39 12.33 1.32 5.25
C TYR A 39 12.01 0.89 6.70
N ALA A 40 10.89 0.17 6.89
CA ALA A 40 10.49 -0.30 8.21
C ALA A 40 11.49 -1.29 8.82
N GLU A 41 12.08 -2.16 8.00
CA GLU A 41 13.09 -3.13 8.43
C GLU A 41 14.43 -2.46 8.80
N ILE A 42 14.83 -1.41 8.07
CA ILE A 42 16.01 -0.59 8.40
C ILE A 42 15.77 0.15 9.71
N ALA A 43 14.64 0.84 9.85
CA ALA A 43 14.28 1.58 11.06
C ALA A 43 14.21 0.69 12.31
N ALA A 44 13.92 -0.59 12.13
CA ALA A 44 13.89 -1.59 13.20
C ALA A 44 15.23 -2.33 13.39
N GLY A 45 16.28 -1.98 12.64
CA GLY A 45 17.59 -2.63 12.71
C GLY A 45 17.64 -4.06 12.21
N ARG A 46 16.66 -4.49 11.42
CA ARG A 46 16.58 -5.87 10.90
C ARG A 46 17.12 -6.03 9.48
N TYR A 47 17.27 -4.93 8.76
CA TYR A 47 17.83 -4.92 7.42
C TYR A 47 18.89 -3.82 7.28
N ASN A 48 20.05 -4.18 6.73
CA ASN A 48 21.14 -3.26 6.46
C ASN A 48 21.47 -3.32 4.95
N PRO A 49 20.99 -2.37 4.15
CA PRO A 49 21.30 -2.34 2.72
C PRO A 49 22.76 -2.03 2.45
N ASP A 50 23.34 -2.61 1.40
CA ASP A 50 24.72 -2.42 1.00
C ASP A 50 25.06 -0.92 0.81
N GLY A 51 26.12 -0.47 1.46
CA GLY A 51 26.60 0.90 1.38
C GLY A 51 26.03 1.86 2.42
N TYR A 52 25.15 1.38 3.29
CA TYR A 52 24.64 2.14 4.44
C TYR A 52 25.12 1.52 5.74
N ASP A 53 25.61 2.35 6.64
CA ASP A 53 25.96 1.96 8.00
C ASP A 53 24.75 2.28 8.89
N THR A 54 23.76 1.37 8.87
CA THR A 54 22.54 1.55 9.65
C THR A 54 22.77 1.09 11.08
N THR A 55 22.53 1.96 12.03
CA THR A 55 22.71 1.72 13.46
C THR A 55 21.40 1.64 14.22
N ASP A 56 20.38 0.98 13.66
CA ASP A 56 19.05 0.83 14.29
C ASP A 56 18.35 2.18 14.54
N ASP A 57 18.50 3.14 13.61
CA ASP A 57 17.95 4.48 13.76
C ASP A 57 17.00 4.83 12.60
N VAL A 58 15.87 5.44 12.96
CA VAL A 58 14.92 6.03 12.00
C VAL A 58 15.60 7.04 11.07
N ALA A 59 16.59 7.78 11.57
CA ALA A 59 17.35 8.74 10.76
C ALA A 59 18.14 8.08 9.62
N ASP A 60 18.67 6.88 9.83
CA ASP A 60 19.35 6.10 8.80
C ASP A 60 18.35 5.57 7.75
N ALA A 61 17.18 5.13 8.21
CA ALA A 61 16.08 4.72 7.31
C ALA A 61 15.58 5.90 6.47
N ASP A 62 15.36 7.06 7.07
CA ASP A 62 14.96 8.29 6.39
C ASP A 62 15.98 8.68 5.31
N LYS A 63 17.26 8.62 5.65
CA LYS A 63 18.34 8.92 4.69
C LYS A 63 18.36 7.93 3.53
N TRP A 64 18.30 6.63 3.84
CA TRP A 64 18.27 5.58 2.82
C TRP A 64 17.07 5.75 1.88
N TYR A 65 15.90 6.01 2.45
CA TYR A 65 14.67 6.19 1.68
C TYR A 65 14.76 7.42 0.76
N ALA A 66 15.25 8.55 1.29
CA ALA A 66 15.42 9.78 0.52
C ALA A 66 16.44 9.63 -0.63
N ASP A 67 17.50 8.84 -0.42
CA ASP A 67 18.52 8.58 -1.43
C ASP A 67 18.04 7.58 -2.52
N SER A 68 17.07 6.73 -2.19
CA SER A 68 16.64 5.61 -3.03
C SER A 68 15.31 5.86 -3.75
N VAL A 69 14.39 6.59 -3.13
CA VAL A 69 13.01 6.80 -3.62
C VAL A 69 12.82 8.25 -4.04
N VAL A 70 12.71 8.48 -5.36
CA VAL A 70 12.51 9.83 -5.90
C VAL A 70 11.08 10.33 -5.63
N TYR A 71 10.09 9.46 -5.83
CA TYR A 71 8.68 9.75 -5.59
C TYR A 71 8.00 8.54 -4.93
N PRO A 72 7.58 8.65 -3.67
CA PRO A 72 6.80 7.60 -3.03
C PRO A 72 5.44 7.40 -3.71
N LEU A 73 4.81 6.26 -3.49
CA LEU A 73 3.47 6.01 -4.00
C LEU A 73 2.49 7.06 -3.45
N GLY A 74 1.66 7.60 -4.33
CA GLY A 74 0.71 8.65 -3.98
C GLY A 74 1.31 10.06 -3.99
N HIS A 75 2.62 10.21 -4.22
CA HIS A 75 3.22 11.54 -4.37
C HIS A 75 2.58 12.30 -5.52
N GLY A 76 2.26 13.56 -5.28
CA GLY A 76 1.74 14.47 -6.28
C GLY A 76 1.83 15.92 -5.80
N LEU A 77 1.78 16.83 -6.75
CA LEU A 77 1.69 18.26 -6.48
C LEU A 77 0.29 18.76 -6.80
N SER A 78 -0.23 19.63 -5.97
CA SER A 78 -1.51 20.30 -6.19
C SER A 78 -1.31 21.82 -6.15
N TYR A 79 -2.18 22.56 -6.84
CA TYR A 79 -2.25 24.01 -6.74
C TYR A 79 -3.04 24.50 -5.53
N THR A 80 -3.59 23.58 -4.74
CA THR A 80 -4.36 23.86 -3.53
C THR A 80 -3.98 22.87 -2.42
N THR A 81 -4.49 23.10 -1.22
CA THR A 81 -4.26 22.26 -0.04
C THR A 81 -5.56 21.63 0.43
N PHE A 82 -5.45 20.45 1.02
CA PHE A 82 -6.60 19.72 1.54
C PHE A 82 -6.35 19.29 2.99
N GLU A 83 -7.43 19.23 3.77
CA GLU A 83 -7.47 18.61 5.08
C GLU A 83 -8.38 17.40 5.06
N TRP A 84 -7.99 16.35 5.79
CA TRP A 84 -8.75 15.10 5.89
C TRP A 84 -9.20 14.86 7.33
N GLU A 85 -10.44 14.42 7.46
CA GLU A 85 -11.03 13.99 8.74
C GLU A 85 -11.60 12.59 8.58
N LEU A 86 -11.10 11.63 9.38
CA LEU A 86 -11.66 10.28 9.44
C LEU A 86 -12.94 10.31 10.28
N LEU A 87 -14.09 10.02 9.66
CA LEU A 87 -15.40 10.20 10.26
C LEU A 87 -15.86 9.01 11.12
N ASN A 88 -15.36 7.82 10.84
CA ASN A 88 -15.81 6.58 11.49
C ASN A 88 -14.69 5.80 12.18
N LYS A 89 -13.76 6.51 12.80
CA LYS A 89 -12.61 5.92 13.50
C LYS A 89 -13.01 4.85 14.51
N GLU A 90 -13.98 5.15 15.36
CA GLU A 90 -14.45 4.23 16.42
C GLU A 90 -15.06 2.95 15.85
N GLU A 91 -15.77 3.04 14.71
CA GLU A 91 -16.34 1.90 14.00
C GLU A 91 -15.23 0.99 13.48
N ILE A 92 -14.20 1.57 12.83
CA ILE A 92 -13.04 0.84 12.31
C ILE A 92 -12.28 0.18 13.46
N GLU A 93 -11.97 0.91 14.53
CA GLU A 93 -11.24 0.39 15.71
C GLU A 93 -11.99 -0.74 16.42
N SER A 94 -13.33 -0.75 16.35
CA SER A 94 -14.15 -1.80 16.94
C SER A 94 -14.36 -3.02 16.04
N THR A 95 -13.96 -2.94 14.75
CA THR A 95 -14.10 -4.04 13.81
C THR A 95 -13.13 -5.16 14.15
N VAL A 96 -13.66 -6.36 14.35
CA VAL A 96 -12.88 -7.57 14.66
C VAL A 96 -12.97 -8.55 13.50
N LEU A 97 -11.84 -8.83 12.88
CA LEU A 97 -11.69 -9.91 11.92
C LEU A 97 -11.04 -11.11 12.61
N ASN A 98 -11.64 -12.28 12.50
CA ASN A 98 -11.16 -13.50 13.12
C ASN A 98 -11.41 -14.72 12.22
N GLN A 99 -11.10 -15.92 12.68
CA GLN A 99 -11.25 -17.16 11.90
C GLN A 99 -12.70 -17.51 11.51
N GLU A 100 -13.68 -16.89 12.15
CA GLU A 100 -15.11 -17.08 11.84
C GLU A 100 -15.61 -16.06 10.81
N THR A 101 -14.78 -15.07 10.46
CA THR A 101 -15.12 -14.04 9.46
C THR A 101 -15.15 -14.66 8.07
N ASP A 102 -16.25 -14.46 7.35
CA ASP A 102 -16.27 -14.75 5.92
C ASP A 102 -15.56 -13.63 5.14
N PHE A 103 -14.29 -13.84 4.87
CA PHE A 103 -13.44 -12.86 4.19
C PHE A 103 -13.85 -12.61 2.74
N SER A 104 -14.66 -13.46 2.13
CA SER A 104 -15.16 -13.25 0.78
C SER A 104 -16.28 -12.21 0.71
N GLU A 105 -16.98 -12.00 1.81
CA GLU A 105 -18.12 -11.09 1.91
C GLU A 105 -17.86 -9.89 2.82
N ALA A 106 -16.92 -10.03 3.76
CA ALA A 106 -16.64 -8.98 4.74
C ALA A 106 -15.95 -7.77 4.12
N LYS A 107 -16.42 -6.59 4.51
CA LYS A 107 -15.89 -5.30 4.06
C LYS A 107 -15.73 -4.36 5.22
N ILE A 108 -14.80 -3.43 5.08
CA ILE A 108 -14.55 -2.35 6.02
C ILE A 108 -14.79 -1.03 5.30
N ASP A 109 -15.75 -0.27 5.76
CA ASP A 109 -16.00 1.07 5.26
C ASP A 109 -15.06 2.07 5.92
N VAL A 110 -14.40 2.90 5.10
CA VAL A 110 -13.56 4.02 5.55
C VAL A 110 -14.19 5.31 5.04
N LYS A 111 -14.73 6.13 5.96
CA LYS A 111 -15.42 7.38 5.65
C LYS A 111 -14.53 8.56 5.98
N VAL A 112 -14.21 9.36 4.96
CA VAL A 112 -13.31 10.51 5.09
C VAL A 112 -13.97 11.75 4.55
N ARG A 113 -13.98 12.83 5.34
CA ARG A 113 -14.28 14.17 4.84
C ARG A 113 -12.99 14.79 4.32
N VAL A 114 -13.05 15.29 3.09
CA VAL A 114 -11.96 16.04 2.45
C VAL A 114 -12.40 17.47 2.27
N THR A 115 -11.62 18.40 2.79
CA THR A 115 -11.90 19.85 2.71
C THR A 115 -10.78 20.53 1.93
N ASN A 116 -11.11 21.28 0.88
CA ASN A 116 -10.17 22.16 0.21
C ASN A 116 -9.95 23.40 1.07
N THR A 117 -8.76 23.57 1.59
CA THR A 117 -8.37 24.69 2.47
C THR A 117 -7.59 25.77 1.76
N GLY A 118 -7.29 25.60 0.46
CA GLY A 118 -6.50 26.53 -0.32
C GLY A 118 -7.35 27.48 -1.18
N ASP A 119 -6.65 28.26 -1.97
CA ASP A 119 -7.20 29.40 -2.73
C ASP A 119 -7.61 29.04 -4.17
N VAL A 120 -7.46 27.77 -4.58
CA VAL A 120 -7.77 27.31 -5.94
C VAL A 120 -8.63 26.06 -5.87
N ALA A 121 -9.58 25.94 -6.79
CA ALA A 121 -10.39 24.73 -6.90
C ALA A 121 -9.50 23.52 -7.28
N GLY A 122 -9.75 22.37 -6.67
CA GLY A 122 -8.93 21.18 -6.87
C GLY A 122 -9.65 19.88 -6.57
N LYS A 123 -8.96 18.79 -6.88
CA LYS A 123 -9.36 17.42 -6.52
C LYS A 123 -8.24 16.76 -5.73
N ASP A 124 -8.63 15.86 -4.85
CA ASP A 124 -7.70 15.04 -4.09
C ASP A 124 -8.04 13.56 -4.22
N VAL A 125 -7.12 12.70 -3.80
CA VAL A 125 -7.31 11.24 -3.79
C VAL A 125 -7.01 10.72 -2.40
N VAL A 126 -8.05 10.23 -1.73
CA VAL A 126 -7.90 9.51 -0.46
C VAL A 126 -7.45 8.09 -0.76
N GLN A 127 -6.40 7.64 -0.11
CA GLN A 127 -5.85 6.30 -0.22
C GLN A 127 -5.90 5.61 1.14
N VAL A 128 -6.33 4.35 1.15
CA VAL A 128 -6.38 3.51 2.35
C VAL A 128 -5.34 2.42 2.20
N TYR A 129 -4.44 2.35 3.15
CA TYR A 129 -3.38 1.35 3.22
C TYR A 129 -3.61 0.40 4.38
N LEU A 130 -3.32 -0.86 4.14
CA LEU A 130 -3.25 -1.89 5.15
C LEU A 130 -1.81 -2.05 5.61
N ASN A 131 -1.60 -2.04 6.92
CA ASN A 131 -0.39 -2.49 7.57
C ASN A 131 -0.69 -3.84 8.25
N ALA A 132 -0.21 -4.94 7.67
CA ALA A 132 -0.46 -6.27 8.21
C ALA A 132 0.62 -6.65 9.23
N PRO A 133 0.26 -7.13 10.45
CA PRO A 133 1.23 -7.49 11.45
C PRO A 133 2.10 -8.66 10.97
N TYR A 134 3.40 -8.43 10.89
CA TYR A 134 4.39 -9.46 10.58
C TYR A 134 4.96 -10.06 11.87
N LYS A 135 5.16 -11.38 11.87
CA LYS A 135 5.89 -12.10 12.93
C LYS A 135 7.07 -12.81 12.30
N ALA A 136 8.26 -12.63 12.86
CA ALA A 136 9.46 -13.28 12.36
C ALA A 136 9.28 -14.81 12.28
N GLY A 137 9.58 -15.36 11.11
CA GLY A 137 9.37 -16.79 10.82
C GLY A 137 7.93 -17.17 10.47
N GLY A 138 7.02 -16.22 10.35
CA GLY A 138 5.66 -16.42 9.82
C GLY A 138 5.58 -16.08 8.33
N ILE A 139 4.36 -16.08 7.82
CA ILE A 139 4.07 -15.74 6.42
C ILE A 139 4.58 -14.34 6.11
N GLU A 140 5.29 -14.19 4.99
CA GLU A 140 5.78 -12.90 4.53
C GLU A 140 4.65 -11.91 4.24
N LYS A 141 4.85 -10.67 4.69
CA LYS A 141 3.90 -9.57 4.52
C LYS A 141 4.64 -8.30 4.19
N ALA A 142 4.15 -7.56 3.21
CA ALA A 142 4.62 -6.21 2.97
C ALA A 142 4.13 -5.28 4.08
N GLU A 143 4.98 -4.33 4.49
CA GLU A 143 4.65 -3.35 5.53
C GLU A 143 3.39 -2.55 5.19
N VAL A 144 3.24 -2.15 3.93
CA VAL A 144 2.08 -1.37 3.46
C VAL A 144 1.53 -1.96 2.17
N VAL A 145 0.21 -2.14 2.12
CA VAL A 145 -0.51 -2.57 0.91
C VAL A 145 -1.67 -1.61 0.65
N LEU A 146 -1.73 -1.02 -0.54
CA LEU A 146 -2.88 -0.21 -0.94
C LEU A 146 -4.11 -1.09 -1.04
N ALA A 147 -5.10 -0.81 -0.19
CA ALA A 147 -6.33 -1.59 -0.07
C ALA A 147 -7.54 -0.91 -0.73
N GLY A 148 -7.49 0.41 -0.91
CA GLY A 148 -8.55 1.15 -1.58
C GLY A 148 -8.19 2.60 -1.83
N PHE A 149 -8.90 3.24 -2.72
CA PHE A 149 -8.77 4.68 -2.95
C PHE A 149 -10.04 5.25 -3.56
N GLU A 150 -10.27 6.54 -3.30
CA GLU A 150 -11.38 7.28 -3.91
C GLU A 150 -10.93 8.70 -4.24
N LYS A 151 -11.38 9.22 -5.38
CA LYS A 151 -11.06 10.56 -5.85
C LYS A 151 -12.22 11.51 -5.61
N THR A 152 -11.93 12.65 -5.01
CA THR A 152 -12.94 13.68 -4.77
C THR A 152 -13.50 14.28 -6.09
N PRO A 153 -14.71 14.82 -6.10
CA PRO A 153 -15.13 15.75 -7.13
C PRO A 153 -14.23 17.01 -7.12
N MET A 154 -14.44 17.94 -8.05
CA MET A 154 -13.82 19.25 -8.00
C MET A 154 -14.38 20.00 -6.81
N LEU A 155 -13.55 20.31 -5.82
CA LEU A 155 -13.92 21.12 -4.66
C LEU A 155 -13.52 22.58 -4.93
N PRO A 156 -14.43 23.55 -4.75
CA PRO A 156 -14.11 24.95 -4.90
C PRO A 156 -13.05 25.40 -3.89
N ALA A 157 -12.42 26.53 -4.15
CA ALA A 157 -11.56 27.18 -3.16
C ALA A 157 -12.37 27.56 -1.91
N ALA A 158 -11.71 27.67 -0.75
CA ALA A 158 -12.39 27.96 0.51
C ALA A 158 -13.23 29.25 0.45
N GLN A 159 -12.74 30.31 -0.21
CA GLN A 159 -13.44 31.59 -0.36
C GLN A 159 -14.62 31.55 -1.37
N ASP A 160 -14.66 30.56 -2.26
CA ASP A 160 -15.68 30.39 -3.29
C ASP A 160 -16.79 29.39 -2.89
N ALA A 161 -16.68 28.83 -1.69
CA ALA A 161 -17.61 27.84 -1.17
C ALA A 161 -18.98 28.43 -0.88
N THR A 162 -20.03 27.68 -1.19
CA THR A 162 -21.43 27.99 -0.89
C THR A 162 -22.12 26.80 -0.24
N GLU A 163 -23.35 26.99 0.29
CA GLU A 163 -24.14 25.88 0.82
C GLU A 163 -24.47 24.83 -0.26
N GLU A 164 -24.65 25.25 -1.50
CA GLU A 164 -24.98 24.38 -2.63
C GLU A 164 -23.74 23.74 -3.27
N ASN A 165 -22.57 24.39 -3.12
CA ASN A 165 -21.29 23.91 -3.63
C ASN A 165 -20.20 24.11 -2.56
N PRO A 166 -20.16 23.24 -1.53
CA PRO A 166 -19.22 23.35 -0.44
C PRO A 166 -17.79 23.02 -0.89
N ASN A 167 -16.81 23.57 -0.18
CA ASN A 167 -15.39 23.24 -0.39
C ASN A 167 -14.97 21.89 0.21
N TRP A 168 -15.91 21.06 0.57
CA TRP A 168 -15.68 19.74 1.12
C TRP A 168 -16.60 18.67 0.52
N CYS A 169 -16.19 17.43 0.61
CA CYS A 169 -17.03 16.27 0.33
C CYS A 169 -16.72 15.14 1.30
N GLU A 170 -17.59 14.17 1.36
CA GLU A 170 -17.33 12.90 2.03
C GLU A 170 -17.11 11.81 0.98
N VAL A 171 -16.08 11.02 1.17
CA VAL A 171 -15.79 9.83 0.38
C VAL A 171 -15.95 8.60 1.27
N ASN A 172 -16.50 7.54 0.70
CA ASN A 172 -16.61 6.23 1.36
C ASN A 172 -15.81 5.22 0.55
N ILE A 173 -14.79 4.65 1.17
CA ILE A 173 -13.92 3.65 0.56
C ILE A 173 -14.21 2.31 1.20
N GLU A 174 -14.76 1.42 0.41
CA GLU A 174 -15.04 0.05 0.82
C GLU A 174 -13.80 -0.81 0.59
N VAL A 175 -13.24 -1.34 1.66
CA VAL A 175 -12.06 -2.21 1.65
C VAL A 175 -12.49 -3.65 1.85
N ASP A 176 -12.23 -4.50 0.88
CA ASP A 176 -12.49 -5.93 0.99
C ASP A 176 -11.59 -6.56 2.05
N ALA A 177 -12.20 -7.33 2.99
CA ALA A 177 -11.46 -7.98 4.05
C ALA A 177 -10.43 -9.01 3.54
N GLN A 178 -10.57 -9.51 2.32
CA GLN A 178 -9.59 -10.41 1.69
C GLN A 178 -8.19 -9.80 1.59
N TYR A 179 -8.03 -8.46 1.55
CA TYR A 179 -6.72 -7.83 1.56
C TYR A 179 -5.92 -8.08 2.85
N PHE A 180 -6.60 -8.47 3.94
CA PHE A 180 -5.97 -8.84 5.20
C PHE A 180 -5.46 -10.29 5.23
N MET A 181 -5.85 -11.09 4.23
CA MET A 181 -5.40 -12.47 4.10
C MET A 181 -4.01 -12.52 3.50
N SER A 182 -3.25 -13.54 3.88
CA SER A 182 -1.93 -13.83 3.31
C SER A 182 -1.93 -15.27 2.81
N TYR A 183 -1.19 -15.52 1.75
CA TYR A 183 -1.04 -16.85 1.19
C TYR A 183 0.19 -17.52 1.81
N ASP A 184 0.00 -18.72 2.31
CA ASP A 184 1.08 -19.55 2.82
C ASP A 184 1.50 -20.57 1.76
N TRP A 185 2.73 -20.46 1.29
CA TRP A 185 3.28 -21.33 0.25
C TRP A 185 3.71 -22.69 0.79
N ASP A 186 3.95 -22.78 2.10
CA ASP A 186 4.46 -23.99 2.74
C ASP A 186 3.33 -24.94 3.15
N ASP A 187 2.09 -24.49 3.15
CA ASP A 187 0.89 -25.25 3.54
C ASP A 187 0.07 -25.78 2.32
N VAL A 188 0.69 -25.97 1.15
CA VAL A 188 0.02 -26.48 -0.06
C VAL A 188 0.30 -27.94 -0.31
#